data_c00c25cc78ea6816115dfa05e4226f1e
#
_entry.id   c00c25cc78ea6816115dfa05e4226f1e
#
_cell.length_a   1.000
_cell.length_b   1.000
_cell.length_c   1.000
_cell.angle_alpha   90.00
_cell.angle_beta   90.00
_cell.angle_gamma   90.00
#
_symmetry.space_group_name_H-M   'P 1'
#
loop_
_entity.id
_entity.type
_entity.pdbx_description
1 polymer ?
#
loop_
_entity_poly.entity_id
_entity_poly.type
_entity_poly.pdbx_seq_one_letter_code
_entity_poly.pdbx_strand_id
1 'polypeptide(L)'
;MQIHRQALTRFTPEQMFDLVNEVEAYPRRFPWCLGASVSEHDGQHLVARLDLRFAGVTQHFSTRNTLDRPHSIKMQFVDGPFDWLHGVWQFIPLGSNAPSPGLAGCKISLDLDFEVSNPLTGFAFKLGFQKLADRMVDDFCAEAKRMYA
;
A
#
# COMPACT_ATOMS: atom_id res chain seq x y z
N MET A 1 16.08 3.75 3.85
CA MET A 1 15.11 4.71 4.44
C MET A 1 13.91 3.94 4.97
N GLN A 2 13.48 4.26 6.16
CA GLN A 2 12.34 3.60 6.80
C GLN A 2 11.18 4.58 6.90
N ILE A 3 10.00 4.11 6.53
CA ILE A 3 8.75 4.88 6.63
C ILE A 3 7.76 4.04 7.40
N HIS A 4 7.15 4.64 8.42
CA HIS A 4 6.08 4.02 9.18
C HIS A 4 4.91 4.98 9.23
N ARG A 5 3.74 4.52 8.78
CA ARG A 5 2.49 5.31 8.84
C ARG A 5 1.37 4.42 9.32
N GLN A 6 0.46 5.03 10.08
CA GLN A 6 -0.71 4.30 10.57
C GLN A 6 -1.89 5.24 10.71
N ALA A 7 -3.08 4.66 10.68
CA ALA A 7 -4.32 5.38 10.89
C ALA A 7 -5.35 4.45 11.50
N LEU A 8 -6.31 5.03 12.21
CA LEU A 8 -7.47 4.30 12.72
C LEU A 8 -8.63 4.54 11.78
N THR A 9 -9.37 3.47 11.49
CA THR A 9 -10.56 3.56 10.65
C THR A 9 -11.69 2.76 11.27
N ARG A 10 -12.93 3.16 10.96
CA ARG A 10 -14.13 2.47 11.43
C ARG A 10 -14.47 1.23 10.60
N PHE A 11 -13.76 1.01 9.50
CA PHE A 11 -14.00 -0.12 8.60
C PHE A 11 -13.27 -1.36 9.11
N THR A 12 -13.74 -2.54 8.71
CA THR A 12 -13.20 -3.80 9.21
C THR A 12 -11.82 -4.11 8.58
N PRO A 13 -11.01 -4.97 9.22
CA PRO A 13 -9.77 -5.43 8.59
C PRO A 13 -10.00 -6.05 7.21
N GLU A 14 -11.09 -6.81 7.04
CA GLU A 14 -11.43 -7.44 5.76
C GLU A 14 -11.68 -6.39 4.68
N GLN A 15 -12.43 -5.34 5.01
CA GLN A 15 -12.70 -4.25 4.06
C GLN A 15 -11.43 -3.53 3.66
N MET A 16 -10.59 -3.20 4.64
CA MET A 16 -9.34 -2.47 4.36
C MET A 16 -8.33 -3.34 3.62
N PHE A 17 -8.21 -4.62 4.00
CA PHE A 17 -7.34 -5.55 3.29
C PHE A 17 -7.75 -5.66 1.81
N ASP A 18 -9.04 -5.89 1.57
CA ASP A 18 -9.54 -6.06 0.20
C ASP A 18 -9.33 -4.80 -0.64
N LEU A 19 -9.50 -3.63 -0.03
CA LEU A 19 -9.26 -2.37 -0.72
C LEU A 19 -7.80 -2.19 -1.12
N VAL A 20 -6.87 -2.45 -0.20
CA VAL A 20 -5.44 -2.35 -0.49
C VAL A 20 -4.99 -3.42 -1.48
N ASN A 21 -5.57 -4.62 -1.41
CA ASN A 21 -5.21 -5.73 -2.29
C ASN A 21 -5.81 -5.61 -3.69
N GLU A 22 -6.75 -4.72 -3.91
CA GLU A 22 -7.37 -4.50 -5.23
C GLU A 22 -6.48 -3.58 -6.08
N VAL A 23 -5.29 -4.08 -6.40
CA VAL A 23 -4.23 -3.31 -7.05
C VAL A 23 -4.65 -2.79 -8.43
N GLU A 24 -5.36 -3.60 -9.19
CA GLU A 24 -5.77 -3.23 -10.55
C GLU A 24 -6.77 -2.07 -10.58
N ALA A 25 -7.38 -1.76 -9.43
CA ALA A 25 -8.28 -0.62 -9.30
C ALA A 25 -7.57 0.70 -8.99
N TYR A 26 -6.29 0.67 -8.64
CA TYR A 26 -5.57 1.87 -8.22
C TYR A 26 -5.61 3.00 -9.25
N PRO A 27 -5.45 2.76 -10.56
CA PRO A 27 -5.45 3.88 -11.51
C PRO A 27 -6.75 4.67 -11.56
N ARG A 28 -7.88 4.01 -11.29
CA ARG A 28 -9.17 4.73 -11.27
C ARG A 28 -9.48 5.33 -9.90
N ARG A 29 -8.74 4.97 -8.86
CA ARG A 29 -8.98 5.44 -7.49
C ARG A 29 -8.04 6.55 -7.07
N PHE A 30 -6.79 6.49 -7.52
CA PHE A 30 -5.73 7.36 -7.00
C PHE A 30 -5.03 8.08 -8.15
N PRO A 31 -4.90 9.43 -8.08
CA PRO A 31 -4.25 10.20 -9.15
C PRO A 31 -2.75 9.93 -9.28
N TRP A 32 -2.12 9.38 -8.23
CA TRP A 32 -0.69 9.07 -8.28
C TRP A 32 -0.39 7.74 -8.98
N CYS A 33 -1.40 6.96 -9.33
CA CYS A 33 -1.21 5.68 -10.02
C CYS A 33 -1.72 5.78 -11.45
N LEU A 34 -0.82 5.64 -12.42
CA LEU A 34 -1.15 5.72 -13.84
C LEU A 34 -1.53 4.37 -14.44
N GLY A 35 -1.00 3.30 -13.87
CA GLY A 35 -1.29 1.96 -14.32
C GLY A 35 -0.98 0.96 -13.23
N ALA A 36 -1.64 -0.19 -13.28
CA ALA A 36 -1.41 -1.28 -12.35
C ALA A 36 -1.77 -2.60 -12.99
N SER A 37 -1.00 -3.63 -12.69
CA SER A 37 -1.28 -4.97 -13.18
C SER A 37 -0.87 -6.00 -12.14
N VAL A 38 -1.50 -7.17 -12.21
CA VAL A 38 -1.24 -8.29 -11.31
C VAL A 38 -0.92 -9.51 -12.15
N SER A 39 0.12 -10.24 -11.77
CA SER A 39 0.51 -11.49 -12.39
C SER A 39 0.84 -12.52 -11.32
N GLU A 40 1.04 -13.77 -11.74
CA GLU A 40 1.44 -14.89 -10.87
C GLU A 40 0.55 -15.04 -9.62
N HIS A 41 -0.76 -14.84 -9.79
CA HIS A 41 -1.70 -14.89 -8.67
C HIS A 41 -2.12 -16.33 -8.37
N ASP A 42 -1.78 -16.81 -7.17
CA ASP A 42 -2.09 -18.19 -6.74
C ASP A 42 -2.97 -18.25 -5.48
N GLY A 43 -3.58 -17.13 -5.09
CA GLY A 43 -4.43 -17.02 -3.90
C GLY A 43 -3.69 -16.62 -2.63
N GLN A 44 -2.39 -16.89 -2.52
CA GLN A 44 -1.56 -16.48 -1.38
C GLN A 44 -0.45 -15.52 -1.79
N HIS A 45 -0.08 -15.54 -3.06
CA HIS A 45 0.97 -14.68 -3.59
C HIS A 45 0.51 -14.05 -4.88
N LEU A 46 1.01 -12.87 -5.16
CA LEU A 46 0.86 -12.23 -6.45
C LEU A 46 2.05 -11.31 -6.72
N VAL A 47 2.29 -11.00 -7.97
CA VAL A 47 3.23 -9.97 -8.35
C VAL A 47 2.41 -8.76 -8.82
N ALA A 48 2.59 -7.64 -8.14
CA ALA A 48 1.92 -6.39 -8.47
C ALA A 48 2.91 -5.44 -9.12
N ARG A 49 2.51 -4.85 -10.25
CA ARG A 49 3.27 -3.79 -10.90
C ARG A 49 2.46 -2.50 -10.81
N LEU A 50 3.13 -1.43 -10.37
CA LEU A 50 2.55 -0.10 -10.30
C LEU A 50 3.35 0.86 -11.18
N ASP A 51 2.64 1.66 -11.97
CA ASP A 51 3.20 2.79 -12.68
C ASP A 51 2.78 4.04 -11.89
N LEU A 52 3.76 4.73 -11.32
CA LEU A 52 3.53 5.82 -10.39
C LEU A 52 3.94 7.16 -10.99
N ARG A 53 3.23 8.21 -10.60
CA ARG A 53 3.56 9.58 -10.95
C ARG A 53 3.72 10.41 -9.68
N PHE A 54 4.91 10.97 -9.51
CA PHE A 54 5.19 11.89 -8.42
C PHE A 54 6.35 12.81 -8.80
N ALA A 55 6.32 14.03 -8.30
CA ALA A 55 7.36 15.05 -8.54
C ALA A 55 7.66 15.22 -10.05
N GLY A 56 6.64 15.10 -10.92
CA GLY A 56 6.81 15.25 -12.36
C GLY A 56 7.49 14.08 -13.06
N VAL A 57 7.76 12.98 -12.34
CA VAL A 57 8.45 11.80 -12.86
C VAL A 57 7.52 10.61 -12.84
N THR A 58 7.53 9.82 -13.92
CA THR A 58 6.81 8.55 -13.99
C THR A 58 7.80 7.42 -13.80
N GLN A 59 7.51 6.53 -12.86
CA GLN A 59 8.33 5.35 -12.57
C GLN A 59 7.45 4.15 -12.34
N HIS A 60 7.97 2.98 -12.66
CA HIS A 60 7.27 1.73 -12.37
C HIS A 60 8.11 0.86 -11.45
N PHE A 61 7.44 0.04 -10.67
CA PHE A 61 8.11 -0.99 -9.90
C PHE A 61 7.15 -2.15 -9.64
N SER A 62 7.72 -3.30 -9.34
CA SER A 62 6.97 -4.51 -9.07
C SER A 62 7.40 -5.10 -7.74
N THR A 63 6.42 -5.65 -7.02
CA THR A 63 6.66 -6.37 -5.78
C THR A 63 5.95 -7.71 -5.81
N ARG A 64 6.58 -8.70 -5.17
CA ARG A 64 5.91 -9.96 -4.86
C ARG A 64 5.23 -9.79 -3.51
N ASN A 65 3.93 -9.96 -3.51
CA ASN A 65 3.12 -9.77 -2.31
C ASN A 65 2.68 -11.12 -1.76
N THR A 66 2.90 -11.32 -0.47
CA THR A 66 2.41 -12.48 0.26
C THR A 66 1.19 -12.05 1.05
N LEU A 67 0.07 -12.73 0.82
CA LEU A 67 -1.23 -12.36 1.33
C LEU A 67 -1.60 -13.23 2.52
N ASP A 68 -1.92 -12.61 3.65
CA ASP A 68 -2.47 -13.27 4.84
C ASP A 68 -3.74 -12.54 5.23
N ARG A 69 -4.83 -12.84 4.53
CA ARG A 69 -6.10 -12.14 4.69
C ARG A 69 -6.78 -12.54 6.00
N PRO A 70 -7.28 -11.59 6.78
CA PRO A 70 -7.30 -10.13 6.59
C PRO A 70 -6.21 -9.41 7.37
N HIS A 71 -5.09 -10.06 7.70
CA HIS A 71 -4.11 -9.58 8.67
C HIS A 71 -3.00 -8.74 8.04
N SER A 72 -2.42 -9.21 6.93
CA SER A 72 -1.25 -8.53 6.39
C SER A 72 -1.03 -8.80 4.90
N ILE A 73 -0.30 -7.88 4.27
CA ILE A 73 0.26 -8.03 2.94
C ILE A 73 1.73 -7.69 3.06
N LYS A 74 2.59 -8.68 2.82
CA LYS A 74 4.04 -8.48 2.83
C LYS A 74 4.52 -8.28 1.41
N MET A 75 5.33 -7.25 1.19
CA MET A 75 5.80 -6.86 -0.13
C MET A 75 7.30 -7.04 -0.22
N GLN A 76 7.77 -7.65 -1.29
CA GLN A 76 9.17 -7.88 -1.57
C GLN A 76 9.50 -7.41 -2.98
N PHE A 77 10.58 -6.66 -3.12
CA PHE A 77 10.98 -6.05 -4.39
C PHE A 77 11.27 -7.11 -5.45
N VAL A 78 10.78 -6.88 -6.67
CA VAL A 78 11.06 -7.69 -7.83
C VAL A 78 11.80 -6.89 -8.89
N ASP A 79 11.30 -5.69 -9.23
CA ASP A 79 11.84 -4.89 -10.33
C ASP A 79 11.50 -3.42 -10.12
N GLY A 80 12.41 -2.53 -10.51
CA GLY A 80 12.19 -1.09 -10.42
C GLY A 80 13.45 -0.32 -10.06
N PRO A 81 13.31 0.96 -9.71
CA PRO A 81 14.45 1.86 -9.49
C PRO A 81 15.08 1.79 -8.10
N PHE A 82 14.69 0.82 -7.29
CA PHE A 82 15.25 0.64 -5.95
C PHE A 82 16.45 -0.29 -5.99
N ASP A 83 17.40 -0.11 -5.06
CA ASP A 83 18.42 -1.12 -4.79
C ASP A 83 17.77 -2.32 -4.09
N TRP A 84 16.88 -2.03 -3.17
CA TRP A 84 16.04 -3.01 -2.49
C TRP A 84 14.84 -2.29 -1.90
N LEU A 85 13.78 -3.05 -1.66
CA LEU A 85 12.57 -2.56 -1.01
C LEU A 85 11.84 -3.75 -0.40
N HIS A 86 11.38 -3.57 0.83
CA HIS A 86 10.39 -4.47 1.41
C HIS A 86 9.42 -3.67 2.25
N GLY A 87 8.23 -4.20 2.43
CA GLY A 87 7.21 -3.51 3.19
C GLY A 87 6.16 -4.46 3.72
N VAL A 88 5.37 -3.96 4.66
CA VAL A 88 4.27 -4.72 5.25
C VAL A 88 3.09 -3.79 5.49
N TRP A 89 1.95 -4.18 4.95
CA TRP A 89 0.66 -3.67 5.37
C TRP A 89 0.11 -4.55 6.48
N GLN A 90 -0.39 -3.94 7.54
CA GLN A 90 -1.07 -4.66 8.62
C GLN A 90 -2.45 -4.05 8.88
N PHE A 91 -3.41 -4.93 9.15
CA PHE A 91 -4.80 -4.56 9.40
C PHE A 91 -5.20 -5.17 10.74
N ILE A 92 -5.08 -4.38 11.82
CA ILE A 92 -5.21 -4.86 13.19
C ILE A 92 -6.62 -4.53 13.69
N PRO A 93 -7.44 -5.53 14.06
CA PRO A 93 -8.80 -5.25 14.52
C PRO A 93 -8.78 -4.43 15.80
N LEU A 94 -9.69 -3.46 15.89
CA LEU A 94 -9.92 -2.66 17.05
C LEU A 94 -11.20 -3.15 17.74
N GLY A 95 -11.17 -3.20 19.08
CA GLY A 95 -12.35 -3.56 19.80
C GLY A 95 -12.81 -4.98 19.55
N SER A 96 -11.86 -5.93 19.43
CA SER A 96 -12.17 -7.34 19.20
C SER A 96 -13.10 -7.90 20.28
N ASN A 97 -13.17 -7.27 21.45
CA ASN A 97 -14.07 -7.62 22.53
C ASN A 97 -15.23 -6.63 22.65
N ALA A 98 -15.41 -5.75 21.66
CA ALA A 98 -16.49 -4.77 21.71
C ALA A 98 -17.84 -5.47 21.59
N PRO A 99 -18.80 -5.14 22.46
CA PRO A 99 -20.10 -5.79 22.43
C PRO A 99 -21.01 -5.33 21.28
N SER A 100 -20.57 -4.33 20.52
CA SER A 100 -21.37 -3.74 19.46
C SER A 100 -20.73 -3.95 18.09
N PRO A 101 -21.42 -4.53 17.12
CA PRO A 101 -20.91 -4.67 15.75
C PRO A 101 -20.61 -3.33 15.06
N GLY A 102 -21.21 -2.24 15.51
CA GLY A 102 -20.98 -0.92 14.93
C GLY A 102 -19.63 -0.31 15.29
N LEU A 103 -18.87 -0.95 16.19
CA LEU A 103 -17.54 -0.50 16.61
C LEU A 103 -16.42 -1.33 15.97
N ALA A 104 -16.74 -2.15 14.98
CA ALA A 104 -15.74 -2.93 14.24
C ALA A 104 -14.90 -1.99 13.38
N GLY A 105 -13.71 -1.67 13.84
CA GLY A 105 -12.76 -0.87 13.11
C GLY A 105 -11.43 -1.58 13.03
N CYS A 106 -10.44 -0.92 12.40
CA CYS A 106 -9.09 -1.44 12.41
C CYS A 106 -8.06 -0.32 12.44
N LYS A 107 -6.87 -0.69 12.89
CA LYS A 107 -5.68 0.12 12.69
C LYS A 107 -4.98 -0.40 11.44
N ILE A 108 -4.89 0.46 10.43
CA ILE A 108 -4.13 0.18 9.22
C ILE A 108 -2.72 0.75 9.40
N SER A 109 -1.71 -0.05 9.12
CA SER A 109 -0.33 0.42 9.19
C SER A 109 0.44 0.01 7.94
N LEU A 110 1.39 0.84 7.56
CA LEU A 110 2.32 0.59 6.46
C LEU A 110 3.72 0.83 6.96
N ASP A 111 4.54 -0.20 6.86
CA ASP A 111 5.98 -0.12 7.13
C ASP A 111 6.72 -0.39 5.83
N LEU A 112 7.54 0.55 5.41
CA LEU A 112 8.38 0.43 4.23
C LEU A 112 9.83 0.64 4.59
N ASP A 113 10.70 -0.17 4.00
CA ASP A 113 12.14 0.01 4.10
C ASP A 113 12.73 -0.15 2.71
N PHE A 114 13.51 0.85 2.27
CA PHE A 114 14.01 0.88 0.90
C PHE A 114 15.26 1.74 0.79
N GLU A 115 16.01 1.56 -0.31
CA GLU A 115 17.14 2.41 -0.65
C GLU A 115 17.22 2.63 -2.15
N VAL A 116 17.66 3.84 -2.52
CA VAL A 116 17.90 4.25 -3.90
C VAL A 116 19.26 4.94 -3.91
N SER A 117 20.25 4.31 -4.54
CA SER A 117 21.62 4.82 -4.52
C SER A 117 22.05 5.53 -5.80
N ASN A 118 21.20 5.57 -6.83
CA ASN A 118 21.53 6.24 -8.09
C ASN A 118 21.77 7.73 -7.86
N PRO A 119 22.99 8.25 -8.05
CA PRO A 119 23.29 9.64 -7.70
C PRO A 119 22.65 10.67 -8.63
N LEU A 120 22.23 10.29 -9.85
CA LEU A 120 21.66 11.22 -10.80
C LEU A 120 20.18 11.47 -10.58
N THR A 121 19.44 10.44 -10.17
CA THR A 121 17.99 10.52 -10.00
C THR A 121 17.54 10.14 -8.60
N GLY A 122 18.42 9.52 -7.82
CA GLY A 122 18.07 8.86 -6.57
C GLY A 122 17.50 9.79 -5.52
N PHE A 123 18.04 11.00 -5.37
CA PHE A 123 17.60 11.91 -4.31
C PHE A 123 16.17 12.41 -4.58
N ALA A 124 15.90 12.87 -5.80
CA ALA A 124 14.58 13.35 -6.16
C ALA A 124 13.53 12.24 -6.11
N PHE A 125 13.90 11.05 -6.60
CA PHE A 125 13.02 9.86 -6.54
C PHE A 125 12.71 9.50 -5.09
N LYS A 126 13.73 9.46 -4.24
CA LYS A 126 13.59 9.10 -2.83
C LYS A 126 12.63 10.03 -2.11
N LEU A 127 12.77 11.35 -2.32
CA LEU A 127 11.87 12.33 -1.72
C LEU A 127 10.44 12.20 -2.26
N GLY A 128 10.29 12.03 -3.56
CA GLY A 128 8.97 11.87 -4.17
C GLY A 128 8.26 10.61 -3.69
N PHE A 129 8.98 9.51 -3.60
CA PHE A 129 8.43 8.26 -3.10
C PHE A 129 8.06 8.36 -1.62
N GLN A 130 8.89 9.03 -0.83
CA GLN A 130 8.58 9.27 0.58
C GLN A 130 7.28 10.05 0.74
N LYS A 131 7.10 11.13 -0.03
CA LYS A 131 5.87 11.93 0.01
C LYS A 131 4.65 11.10 -0.39
N LEU A 132 4.81 10.26 -1.40
CA LEU A 132 3.73 9.37 -1.82
C LEU A 132 3.35 8.40 -0.70
N ALA A 133 4.34 7.75 -0.09
CA ALA A 133 4.10 6.81 1.00
C ALA A 133 3.48 7.50 2.21
N ASP A 134 3.87 8.74 2.49
CA ASP A 134 3.34 9.52 3.60
C ASP A 134 1.82 9.75 3.48
N ARG A 135 1.33 9.90 2.25
CA ARG A 135 -0.10 10.16 2.03
C ARG A 135 -0.92 8.91 1.73
N MET A 136 -0.25 7.79 1.42
CA MET A 136 -0.92 6.60 0.91
C MET A 136 -1.94 6.03 1.90
N VAL A 137 -1.58 5.93 3.17
CA VAL A 137 -2.51 5.42 4.20
C VAL A 137 -3.76 6.30 4.28
N ASP A 138 -3.59 7.61 4.27
CA ASP A 138 -4.73 8.54 4.31
C ASP A 138 -5.59 8.42 3.06
N ASP A 139 -4.97 8.24 1.90
CA ASP A 139 -5.69 8.08 0.64
C ASP A 139 -6.53 6.80 0.65
N PHE A 140 -6.01 5.69 1.19
CA PHE A 140 -6.80 4.47 1.34
C PHE A 140 -7.96 4.66 2.32
N CYS A 141 -7.74 5.34 3.42
CA CYS A 141 -8.82 5.62 4.38
C CYS A 141 -9.90 6.50 3.77
N ALA A 142 -9.53 7.51 2.99
CA ALA A 142 -10.49 8.37 2.29
C ALA A 142 -11.28 7.58 1.25
N GLU A 143 -10.61 6.69 0.51
CA GLU A 143 -11.28 5.84 -0.48
C GLU A 143 -12.25 4.86 0.19
N ALA A 144 -11.90 4.33 1.34
CA ALA A 144 -12.78 3.46 2.11
C ALA A 144 -14.06 4.20 2.51
N LYS A 145 -13.94 5.46 2.93
CA LYS A 145 -15.13 6.28 3.24
C LYS A 145 -16.02 6.46 2.02
N ARG A 146 -15.42 6.66 0.86
CA ARG A 146 -16.18 6.83 -0.38
C ARG A 146 -16.91 5.55 -0.76
N MET A 147 -16.29 4.38 -0.55
CA MET A 147 -16.83 3.10 -1.00
C MET A 147 -17.80 2.45 -0.02
N TYR A 148 -17.50 2.56 1.27
CA TYR A 148 -18.20 1.76 2.30
C TYR A 148 -19.10 2.59 3.21
N ALA A 149 -19.05 3.89 3.11
CA ALA A 149 -19.85 4.76 3.98
C ALA A 149 -21.26 5.02 3.46
#